data_9298dd494f8fed16c1207e63458de4ef
#
_entry.id   9298dd494f8fed16c1207e63458de4ef
#
_cell.length_a   1.000
_cell.length_b   1.000
_cell.length_c   1.000
_cell.angle_alpha   90.00
_cell.angle_beta   90.00
_cell.angle_gamma   90.00
#
_symmetry.space_group_name_H-M   'P 1'
#
loop_
_entity.id
_entity.type
_entity.pdbx_description
1 polymer ?
#
loop_
_entity_poly.entity_id
_entity_poly.type
_entity_poly.pdbx_seq_one_letter_code
_entity_poly.pdbx_strand_id
1 'polypeptide(L)'
;MISDRVTTGRVIRTVLSAEVEDIVALHARARVTYYPDGLPQDGTDWVAAWQSAVARPDGHVLCVVEEGRIIGLASFRTPEGAPADTVKLFQFHVDPDHWRSGVGSALHAACVEEWQADGRRTAVLDVHVDNRRAQAFYARQGWIPDSENPPAEDDHHLNLRFSVTGK
;
A
#
# COMPACT_ATOMS: atom_id res chain seq x y z
N MET A 1 -9.44 -5.82 -14.79
CA MET A 1 -8.56 -4.80 -15.41
C MET A 1 -8.74 -3.46 -14.72
N ILE A 2 -7.65 -2.85 -14.30
CA ILE A 2 -7.69 -1.55 -13.62
C ILE A 2 -7.77 -0.45 -14.68
N SER A 3 -8.78 0.41 -14.55
CA SER A 3 -8.89 1.59 -15.41
C SER A 3 -8.18 2.78 -14.77
N ASP A 4 -7.58 3.62 -15.59
CA ASP A 4 -6.99 4.86 -15.11
C ASP A 4 -8.05 5.74 -14.48
N ARG A 5 -7.72 6.38 -13.36
CA ARG A 5 -8.59 7.31 -12.65
C ARG A 5 -7.97 8.69 -12.69
N VAL A 6 -8.73 9.66 -13.14
CA VAL A 6 -8.26 11.04 -13.26
C VAL A 6 -9.12 11.94 -12.38
N THR A 7 -8.49 12.61 -11.41
CA THR A 7 -9.14 13.61 -10.56
C THR A 7 -8.16 14.75 -10.28
N THR A 8 -8.57 15.99 -10.50
CA THR A 8 -7.83 17.20 -10.08
C THR A 8 -6.35 17.18 -10.51
N GLY A 9 -6.05 16.77 -11.77
CA GLY A 9 -4.68 16.71 -12.27
C GLY A 9 -3.89 15.48 -11.83
N ARG A 10 -4.53 14.53 -11.15
CA ARG A 10 -3.92 13.28 -10.70
C ARG A 10 -4.49 12.11 -11.46
N VAL A 11 -3.62 11.16 -11.79
CA VAL A 11 -4.01 9.89 -12.42
C VAL A 11 -3.61 8.76 -11.49
N ILE A 12 -4.53 7.82 -11.24
CA ILE A 12 -4.22 6.59 -10.52
C ILE A 12 -4.26 5.46 -11.54
N ARG A 13 -3.14 4.74 -11.66
CA ARG A 13 -2.98 3.69 -12.66
C ARG A 13 -2.00 2.62 -12.19
N THR A 14 -1.92 1.54 -12.96
CA THR A 14 -0.93 0.49 -12.74
C THR A 14 0.48 1.03 -13.03
N VAL A 15 1.43 0.65 -12.20
CA VAL A 15 2.85 0.99 -12.37
C VAL A 15 3.40 0.25 -13.59
N LEU A 16 4.22 0.96 -14.38
CA LEU A 16 4.93 0.37 -15.53
C LEU A 16 6.27 -0.20 -15.06
N SER A 17 6.74 -1.25 -15.72
CA SER A 17 8.03 -1.88 -15.38
C SER A 17 9.21 -0.90 -15.44
N ALA A 18 9.15 0.08 -16.34
CA ALA A 18 10.19 1.10 -16.46
C ALA A 18 10.23 2.08 -15.30
N GLU A 19 9.22 2.05 -14.40
CA GLU A 19 9.09 3.01 -13.30
C GLU A 19 9.55 2.44 -11.95
N VAL A 20 10.13 1.26 -11.92
CA VAL A 20 10.53 0.59 -10.67
C VAL A 20 11.49 1.47 -9.86
N GLU A 21 12.46 2.11 -10.48
CA GLU A 21 13.41 2.95 -9.76
C GLU A 21 12.72 4.15 -9.11
N ASP A 22 11.71 4.72 -9.77
CA ASP A 22 10.94 5.84 -9.23
C ASP A 22 10.16 5.41 -7.98
N ILE A 23 9.54 4.24 -8.01
CA ILE A 23 8.78 3.76 -6.84
C ILE A 23 9.70 3.32 -5.70
N VAL A 24 10.88 2.80 -5.99
CA VAL A 24 11.88 2.50 -4.95
C VAL A 24 12.29 3.78 -4.23
N ALA A 25 12.52 4.86 -4.98
CA ALA A 25 12.88 6.16 -4.39
C ALA A 25 11.75 6.72 -3.52
N LEU A 26 10.50 6.64 -3.98
CA LEU A 26 9.33 7.07 -3.20
C LEU A 26 9.22 6.25 -1.91
N HIS A 27 9.34 4.93 -2.02
CA HIS A 27 9.27 4.02 -0.89
C HIS A 27 10.31 4.37 0.18
N ALA A 28 11.55 4.64 -0.25
CA ALA A 28 12.63 5.02 0.67
C ALA A 28 12.30 6.33 1.39
N ARG A 29 11.82 7.35 0.67
CA ARG A 29 11.45 8.63 1.29
C ARG A 29 10.31 8.48 2.30
N ALA A 30 9.34 7.64 2.01
CA ALA A 30 8.23 7.40 2.92
C ALA A 30 8.67 6.66 4.18
N ARG A 31 9.55 5.66 4.05
CA ARG A 31 10.04 4.87 5.18
C ARG A 31 10.88 5.68 6.16
N VAL A 32 11.66 6.62 5.68
CA VAL A 32 12.49 7.47 6.55
C VAL A 32 11.64 8.20 7.59
N THR A 33 10.39 8.48 7.30
CA THR A 33 9.49 9.22 8.21
C THR A 33 9.19 8.49 9.51
N TYR A 34 9.34 7.16 9.56
CA TYR A 34 9.11 6.38 10.78
C TYR A 34 10.33 5.54 11.21
N TYR A 35 11.48 5.82 10.64
CA TYR A 35 12.78 5.27 11.09
C TYR A 35 13.71 6.44 11.41
N PRO A 36 13.53 7.10 12.56
CA PRO A 36 14.26 8.34 12.86
C PRO A 36 15.79 8.17 12.93
N ASP A 37 16.26 6.95 13.21
CA ASP A 37 17.69 6.64 13.28
C ASP A 37 18.25 6.11 11.96
N GLY A 38 17.48 6.22 10.87
CA GLY A 38 17.86 5.74 9.56
C GLY A 38 17.17 4.43 9.19
N LEU A 39 17.18 4.11 7.90
CA LEU A 39 16.57 2.88 7.42
C LEU A 39 17.35 1.65 7.86
N PRO A 40 16.64 0.53 8.17
CA PRO A 40 17.32 -0.72 8.49
C PRO A 40 18.21 -1.17 7.34
N GLN A 41 19.44 -1.59 7.67
CA GLN A 41 20.37 -2.17 6.70
C GLN A 41 20.29 -3.69 6.81
N ASP A 42 19.17 -4.24 6.32
CA ASP A 42 18.87 -5.67 6.43
C ASP A 42 19.26 -6.45 5.18
N GLY A 43 19.91 -5.79 4.21
CA GLY A 43 20.34 -6.43 2.97
C GLY A 43 19.23 -6.57 1.94
N THR A 44 18.04 -6.01 2.16
CA THR A 44 16.94 -6.11 1.20
C THR A 44 17.26 -5.36 -0.08
N ASP A 45 17.20 -6.07 -1.22
CA ASP A 45 17.30 -5.45 -2.53
C ASP A 45 15.90 -4.98 -2.95
N TRP A 46 15.60 -3.71 -2.69
CA TRP A 46 14.28 -3.16 -2.96
C TRP A 46 13.98 -3.02 -4.45
N VAL A 47 15.01 -2.84 -5.29
CA VAL A 47 14.79 -2.82 -6.73
C VAL A 47 14.30 -4.19 -7.20
N ALA A 48 14.99 -5.26 -6.80
CA ALA A 48 14.58 -6.62 -7.15
C ALA A 48 13.19 -6.96 -6.58
N ALA A 49 12.91 -6.58 -5.33
CA ALA A 49 11.61 -6.82 -4.71
C ALA A 49 10.48 -6.13 -5.46
N TRP A 50 10.66 -4.87 -5.84
CA TRP A 50 9.64 -4.14 -6.60
C TRP A 50 9.51 -4.63 -8.04
N GLN A 51 10.61 -5.02 -8.68
CA GLN A 51 10.56 -5.65 -10.01
C GLN A 51 9.69 -6.91 -9.97
N SER A 52 9.86 -7.75 -8.95
CA SER A 52 9.05 -8.94 -8.76
C SER A 52 7.59 -8.62 -8.55
N ALA A 53 7.29 -7.63 -7.71
CA ALA A 53 5.90 -7.22 -7.42
C ALA A 53 5.20 -6.70 -8.68
N VAL A 54 5.88 -5.87 -9.47
CA VAL A 54 5.31 -5.31 -10.70
C VAL A 54 5.08 -6.38 -11.75
N ALA A 55 5.94 -7.40 -11.80
CA ALA A 55 5.85 -8.48 -12.78
C ALA A 55 4.82 -9.57 -12.41
N ARG A 56 4.33 -9.60 -11.17
CA ARG A 56 3.42 -10.68 -10.74
C ARG A 56 2.08 -10.61 -11.47
N PRO A 57 1.63 -11.72 -12.08
CA PRO A 57 0.30 -11.76 -12.73
C PRO A 57 -0.85 -11.79 -11.74
N ASP A 58 -0.61 -12.20 -10.48
CA ASP A 58 -1.62 -12.33 -9.44
C ASP A 58 -1.66 -11.13 -8.49
N GLY A 59 -0.88 -10.08 -8.77
CA GLY A 59 -0.79 -8.90 -7.92
C GLY A 59 -1.04 -7.61 -8.67
N HIS A 60 -1.23 -6.55 -7.93
CA HIS A 60 -1.43 -5.20 -8.47
C HIS A 60 -0.49 -4.24 -7.78
N VAL A 61 0.12 -3.35 -8.57
CA VAL A 61 0.88 -2.21 -8.06
C VAL A 61 0.30 -0.97 -8.71
N LEU A 62 -0.31 -0.12 -7.88
CA LEU A 62 -0.93 1.13 -8.32
C LEU A 62 -0.06 2.31 -7.95
N CYS A 63 -0.07 3.35 -8.77
CA CYS A 63 0.59 4.60 -8.44
C CYS A 63 -0.35 5.78 -8.66
N VAL A 64 -0.08 6.87 -7.95
CA VAL A 64 -0.70 8.18 -8.20
C VAL A 64 0.34 9.04 -8.90
N VAL A 65 -0.02 9.57 -10.06
CA VAL A 65 0.86 10.43 -10.85
C VAL A 65 0.28 11.85 -10.89
N GLU A 66 1.11 12.82 -10.59
CA GLU A 66 0.77 14.24 -10.66
C GLU A 66 1.92 14.97 -11.34
N GLU A 67 1.62 15.72 -12.40
CA GLU A 67 2.63 16.47 -13.16
C GLU A 67 3.84 15.60 -13.59
N GLY A 68 3.55 14.37 -14.04
CA GLY A 68 4.57 13.44 -14.50
C GLY A 68 5.38 12.77 -13.39
N ARG A 69 5.04 12.99 -12.11
CA ARG A 69 5.76 12.41 -10.98
C ARG A 69 4.88 11.43 -10.22
N ILE A 70 5.45 10.32 -9.79
CA ILE A 70 4.77 9.36 -8.93
C ILE A 70 4.83 9.87 -7.50
N ILE A 71 3.65 10.12 -6.91
CA ILE A 71 3.52 10.68 -5.55
C ILE A 71 2.79 9.75 -4.59
N GLY A 72 2.31 8.62 -5.05
CA GLY A 72 1.65 7.61 -4.22
C GLY A 72 1.82 6.23 -4.82
N LEU A 73 1.72 5.21 -3.99
CA LEU A 73 2.09 3.85 -4.33
C LEU A 73 1.35 2.86 -3.45
N ALA A 74 0.75 1.82 -4.04
CA ALA A 74 0.10 0.73 -3.32
C ALA A 74 0.37 -0.59 -4.02
N SER A 75 0.61 -1.64 -3.24
CA SER A 75 0.83 -2.99 -3.75
C SER A 75 -0.01 -3.98 -2.95
N PHE A 76 -0.77 -4.82 -3.65
CA PHE A 76 -1.63 -5.81 -2.99
C PHE A 76 -1.76 -7.09 -3.82
N ARG A 77 -1.98 -8.19 -3.13
CA ARG A 77 -2.27 -9.52 -3.70
C ARG A 77 -2.79 -10.44 -2.61
N THR A 78 -3.24 -11.62 -2.99
CA THR A 78 -3.58 -12.66 -2.01
C THR A 78 -2.29 -13.13 -1.33
N PRO A 79 -2.22 -13.10 0.02
CA PRO A 79 -1.05 -13.64 0.70
C PRO A 79 -1.02 -15.16 0.57
N GLU A 80 0.16 -15.72 0.58
CA GLU A 80 0.36 -17.18 0.44
C GLU A 80 -0.42 -17.92 1.53
N GLY A 81 -1.18 -18.94 1.13
CA GLY A 81 -1.95 -19.76 2.05
C GLY A 81 -3.29 -19.17 2.48
N ALA A 82 -3.63 -17.94 2.08
CA ALA A 82 -4.88 -17.32 2.43
C ALA A 82 -5.99 -17.68 1.43
N PRO A 83 -7.27 -17.55 1.85
CA PRO A 83 -8.39 -17.72 0.92
C PRO A 83 -8.35 -16.70 -0.22
N ALA A 84 -8.90 -17.07 -1.37
CA ALA A 84 -8.90 -16.21 -2.56
C ALA A 84 -9.67 -14.88 -2.36
N ASP A 85 -10.58 -14.83 -1.40
CA ASP A 85 -11.33 -13.59 -1.09
C ASP A 85 -10.62 -12.68 -0.09
N THR A 86 -9.40 -13.06 0.35
CA THR A 86 -8.55 -12.24 1.21
C THR A 86 -7.45 -11.60 0.39
N VAL A 87 -7.29 -10.29 0.53
CA VAL A 87 -6.21 -9.53 -0.10
C VAL A 87 -5.32 -8.92 0.98
N LYS A 88 -4.02 -8.91 0.76
CA LYS A 88 -3.10 -8.19 1.64
C LYS A 88 -2.59 -6.95 0.94
N LEU A 89 -2.67 -5.82 1.64
CA LEU A 89 -2.06 -4.57 1.23
C LEU A 89 -0.62 -4.60 1.76
N PHE A 90 0.32 -4.93 0.87
CA PHE A 90 1.72 -5.12 1.24
C PHE A 90 2.45 -3.80 1.40
N GLN A 91 2.12 -2.82 0.54
CA GLN A 91 2.78 -1.51 0.54
C GLN A 91 1.73 -0.45 0.28
N PHE A 92 1.81 0.66 1.01
CA PHE A 92 0.96 1.82 0.82
C PHE A 92 1.73 3.04 1.29
N HIS A 93 2.11 3.90 0.36
CA HIS A 93 2.97 5.04 0.66
C HIS A 93 2.53 6.26 -0.12
N VAL A 94 2.62 7.43 0.51
CA VAL A 94 2.40 8.73 -0.13
C VAL A 94 3.66 9.57 0.10
N ASP A 95 4.09 10.26 -0.96
CA ASP A 95 5.22 11.18 -0.87
C ASP A 95 4.97 12.15 0.30
N PRO A 96 5.91 12.28 1.26
CA PRO A 96 5.72 13.17 2.41
C PRO A 96 5.40 14.61 2.02
N ASP A 97 5.91 15.09 0.89
CA ASP A 97 5.64 16.45 0.41
C ASP A 97 4.19 16.63 -0.05
N HIS A 98 3.44 15.55 -0.22
CA HIS A 98 2.06 15.55 -0.68
C HIS A 98 1.08 15.08 0.40
N TRP A 99 1.53 14.98 1.64
CA TRP A 99 0.63 14.65 2.75
C TRP A 99 -0.43 15.71 2.94
N ARG A 100 -1.61 15.30 3.43
CA ARG A 100 -2.75 16.16 3.72
C ARG A 100 -3.34 16.83 2.48
N SER A 101 -3.12 16.24 1.31
CA SER A 101 -3.67 16.75 0.05
C SER A 101 -4.66 15.79 -0.62
N GLY A 102 -5.10 14.76 0.12
CA GLY A 102 -6.08 13.80 -0.39
C GLY A 102 -5.51 12.67 -1.23
N VAL A 103 -4.20 12.58 -1.41
CA VAL A 103 -3.57 11.51 -2.21
C VAL A 103 -3.83 10.15 -1.59
N GLY A 104 -3.60 10.01 -0.29
CA GLY A 104 -3.80 8.74 0.41
C GLY A 104 -5.23 8.27 0.33
N SER A 105 -6.20 9.15 0.58
CA SER A 105 -7.62 8.81 0.52
C SER A 105 -8.05 8.37 -0.88
N ALA A 106 -7.58 9.07 -1.92
CA ALA A 106 -7.89 8.72 -3.30
C ALA A 106 -7.28 7.38 -3.69
N LEU A 107 -6.04 7.13 -3.30
CA LEU A 107 -5.36 5.85 -3.57
C LEU A 107 -6.04 4.70 -2.84
N HIS A 108 -6.40 4.89 -1.58
CA HIS A 108 -7.12 3.89 -0.79
C HIS A 108 -8.47 3.56 -1.43
N ALA A 109 -9.22 4.57 -1.87
CA ALA A 109 -10.50 4.36 -2.55
C ALA A 109 -10.31 3.54 -3.84
N ALA A 110 -9.25 3.78 -4.59
CA ALA A 110 -8.94 3.01 -5.79
C ALA A 110 -8.64 1.55 -5.46
N CYS A 111 -7.90 1.29 -4.38
CA CYS A 111 -7.64 -0.07 -3.91
C CYS A 111 -8.95 -0.78 -3.55
N VAL A 112 -9.82 -0.13 -2.78
CA VAL A 112 -11.10 -0.72 -2.34
C VAL A 112 -11.98 -1.05 -3.56
N GLU A 113 -12.06 -0.17 -4.55
CA GLU A 113 -12.82 -0.43 -5.76
C GLU A 113 -12.29 -1.66 -6.49
N GLU A 114 -10.98 -1.81 -6.58
CA GLU A 114 -10.37 -2.99 -7.20
C GLU A 114 -10.69 -4.26 -6.42
N TRP A 115 -10.61 -4.21 -5.09
CA TRP A 115 -10.96 -5.33 -4.23
C TRP A 115 -12.43 -5.73 -4.38
N GLN A 116 -13.33 -4.74 -4.46
CA GLN A 116 -14.75 -5.00 -4.71
C GLN A 116 -14.96 -5.69 -6.07
N ALA A 117 -14.31 -5.18 -7.11
CA ALA A 117 -14.42 -5.76 -8.46
C ALA A 117 -13.90 -7.19 -8.52
N ASP A 118 -12.87 -7.52 -7.73
CA ASP A 118 -12.27 -8.84 -7.66
C ASP A 118 -13.01 -9.80 -6.70
N GLY A 119 -14.09 -9.36 -6.08
CA GLY A 119 -14.86 -10.20 -5.15
C GLY A 119 -14.15 -10.43 -3.82
N ARG A 120 -13.21 -9.57 -3.45
CA ARG A 120 -12.52 -9.68 -2.16
C ARG A 120 -13.46 -9.30 -1.04
N ARG A 121 -13.42 -10.03 0.06
CA ARG A 121 -14.28 -9.80 1.24
C ARG A 121 -13.51 -9.20 2.40
N THR A 122 -12.23 -9.52 2.50
CA THR A 122 -11.38 -9.10 3.61
C THR A 122 -10.06 -8.60 3.09
N ALA A 123 -9.62 -7.46 3.61
CA ALA A 123 -8.28 -6.95 3.38
C ALA A 123 -7.51 -6.96 4.71
N VAL A 124 -6.22 -7.27 4.63
CA VAL A 124 -5.33 -7.27 5.79
C VAL A 124 -4.08 -6.48 5.49
N LEU A 125 -3.43 -5.96 6.51
CA LEU A 125 -2.12 -5.32 6.40
C LEU A 125 -1.37 -5.42 7.70
N ASP A 126 -0.06 -5.22 7.64
CA ASP A 126 0.74 -4.95 8.82
C ASP A 126 1.34 -3.55 8.69
N VAL A 127 1.39 -2.82 9.81
CA VAL A 127 1.90 -1.46 9.87
C VAL A 127 2.91 -1.37 11.01
N HIS A 128 4.03 -0.66 10.78
CA HIS A 128 5.06 -0.49 11.79
C HIS A 128 4.48 0.23 13.02
N VAL A 129 4.85 -0.23 14.23
CA VAL A 129 4.32 0.32 15.49
C VAL A 129 4.63 1.80 15.65
N ASP A 130 5.74 2.28 15.07
CA ASP A 130 6.14 3.68 15.14
C ASP A 130 5.54 4.53 14.03
N ASN A 131 4.90 3.92 13.06
CA ASN A 131 4.22 4.64 11.98
C ASN A 131 2.82 5.07 12.42
N ARG A 132 2.77 5.97 13.38
CA ARG A 132 1.50 6.41 13.99
C ARG A 132 0.62 7.16 13.01
N ARG A 133 1.23 7.85 12.07
CA ARG A 133 0.53 8.58 11.03
C ARG A 133 -0.28 7.62 10.14
N ALA A 134 0.36 6.52 9.69
CA ALA A 134 -0.33 5.50 8.91
C ALA A 134 -1.44 4.83 9.72
N GLN A 135 -1.17 4.50 10.98
CA GLN A 135 -2.17 3.91 11.87
C GLN A 135 -3.42 4.79 11.97
N ALA A 136 -3.23 6.10 12.16
CA ALA A 136 -4.34 7.06 12.23
C ALA A 136 -5.08 7.12 10.90
N PHE A 137 -4.36 7.12 9.79
CA PHE A 137 -4.96 7.10 8.45
C PHE A 137 -5.83 5.84 8.27
N TYR A 138 -5.29 4.66 8.57
CA TYR A 138 -6.04 3.41 8.41
C TYR A 138 -7.27 3.37 9.31
N ALA A 139 -7.16 3.85 10.54
CA ALA A 139 -8.31 3.93 11.45
C ALA A 139 -9.43 4.80 10.86
N ARG A 140 -9.08 5.93 10.28
CA ARG A 140 -10.07 6.81 9.62
C ARG A 140 -10.73 6.14 8.41
N GLN A 141 -10.02 5.24 7.73
CA GLN A 141 -10.56 4.50 6.58
C GLN A 141 -11.42 3.30 7.00
N GLY A 142 -11.44 2.96 8.28
CA GLY A 142 -12.27 1.86 8.78
C GLY A 142 -11.53 0.58 9.09
N TRP A 143 -10.19 0.60 9.07
CA TRP A 143 -9.39 -0.54 9.50
C TRP A 143 -9.44 -0.71 11.01
N ILE A 144 -9.45 -1.95 11.46
CA ILE A 144 -9.48 -2.30 12.89
C ILE A 144 -8.34 -3.29 13.19
N PRO A 145 -7.92 -3.39 14.47
CA PRO A 145 -6.95 -4.42 14.84
C PRO A 145 -7.45 -5.82 14.47
N ASP A 146 -6.55 -6.64 13.92
CA ASP A 146 -6.88 -8.01 13.53
C ASP A 146 -6.76 -8.93 14.75
N SER A 147 -7.89 -9.24 15.36
CA SER A 147 -7.93 -10.08 16.58
C SER A 147 -7.54 -11.54 16.34
N GLU A 148 -7.60 -11.99 15.08
CA GLU A 148 -7.19 -13.35 14.71
C GLU A 148 -5.69 -13.49 14.56
N ASN A 149 -4.99 -12.36 14.40
CA ASN A 149 -3.53 -12.31 14.23
C ASN A 149 -2.93 -11.24 15.14
N PRO A 150 -2.97 -11.45 16.49
CA PRO A 150 -2.36 -10.50 17.39
C PRO A 150 -0.86 -10.46 17.19
N PRO A 151 -0.21 -9.29 17.37
CA PRO A 151 1.23 -9.20 17.20
C PRO A 151 1.96 -10.03 18.28
N ALA A 152 3.10 -10.60 17.91
CA ALA A 152 3.98 -11.23 18.89
C ALA A 152 4.55 -10.15 19.82
N GLU A 153 4.97 -10.55 21.02
CA GLU A 153 5.39 -9.63 22.07
C GLU A 153 6.55 -8.71 21.64
N ASP A 154 7.43 -9.21 20.76
CA ASP A 154 8.58 -8.47 20.23
C ASP A 154 8.39 -8.01 18.78
N ASP A 155 7.17 -8.09 18.28
CA ASP A 155 6.87 -7.69 16.90
C ASP A 155 6.85 -6.16 16.78
N HIS A 156 7.48 -5.65 15.73
CA HIS A 156 7.50 -4.23 15.42
C HIS A 156 6.34 -3.81 14.52
N HIS A 157 5.39 -4.69 14.25
CA HIS A 157 4.25 -4.44 13.37
C HIS A 157 2.94 -4.77 14.06
N LEU A 158 1.92 -3.99 13.73
CA LEU A 158 0.53 -4.24 14.13
C LEU A 158 -0.23 -4.78 12.93
N ASN A 159 -1.07 -5.77 13.15
CA ASN A 159 -1.90 -6.36 12.09
C ASN A 159 -3.27 -5.70 12.12
N LEU A 160 -3.73 -5.22 10.96
CA LEU A 160 -5.03 -4.57 10.79
C LEU A 160 -5.87 -5.33 9.78
N ARG A 161 -7.18 -5.20 9.91
CA ARG A 161 -8.18 -5.86 9.08
C ARG A 161 -9.22 -4.85 8.60
N PHE A 162 -9.69 -5.03 7.37
CA PHE A 162 -10.71 -4.19 6.75
C PHE A 162 -11.75 -5.07 6.07
N SER A 163 -13.03 -4.79 6.34
CA SER A 163 -14.12 -5.50 5.66
C SER A 163 -14.44 -4.81 4.35
N VAL A 164 -14.24 -5.53 3.24
CA VAL A 164 -14.54 -5.01 1.91
C VAL A 164 -16.04 -5.21 1.67
N THR A 165 -16.77 -4.10 1.51
CA THR A 165 -18.20 -4.16 1.24
C THR A 165 -18.44 -4.12 -0.27
N GLY A 166 -19.14 -5.14 -0.78
CA GLY A 166 -19.53 -5.18 -2.18
C GLY A 166 -20.65 -4.18 -2.48
N LYS A 167 -20.78 -3.83 -3.74
CA LYS A 167 -21.92 -3.04 -4.22
C LYS A 167 -23.06 -3.95 -4.64
#